data_1556a7baee53ba7f571b9dbe3700633b
#
_entry.id   1556a7baee53ba7f571b9dbe3700633b
#
_cell.length_a   1.000
_cell.length_b   1.000
_cell.length_c   1.000
_cell.angle_alpha   90.00
_cell.angle_beta   90.00
_cell.angle_gamma   90.00
#
_symmetry.space_group_name_H-M   'P 1'
#
loop_
_entity.id
_entity.type
_entity.pdbx_description
1 polymer ?
#
loop_
_entity_poly.entity_id
_entity_poly.type
_entity_poly.pdbx_seq_one_letter_code
_entity_poly.pdbx_strand_id
1 'polypeptide(L)'
;MNLIDLHCDTLWRLMDLEGEGDLLDNDCSVSIRKLGSEGAMAQFFACFVYRDAMDGNTPEEQYEAGYWHVLDMIDYMASQTERCSGRLEMAKEPADIETIHKKGEIAAVLTVEEGGVLNGRLARLEELYERGVRLMTLLWNYENCIGAPNSRDRLLMEKGLTPFGIQVVEKMNGLGMIVDISHASDGVFWDVLRHSRKPVAATHSNCRALADHPRNLTDEMLKALGENGGVAGLNFYGPFLGTPDVSRLEEMTAHILHMIKVGGMDLPAIGTDFDGFDGMQKMDIPDIGRMGRLWEALKKKGLTEGQLDKIWYKNALRLWSAR
;
A
#
# COMPACT_ATOMS: atom_id res chain seq x y z
N MET A 1 -5.65 4.92 -19.24
CA MET A 1 -6.63 4.50 -18.21
C MET A 1 -6.33 5.28 -16.94
N ASN A 2 -7.32 5.72 -16.22
CA ASN A 2 -7.06 6.29 -14.91
C ASN A 2 -6.61 5.16 -13.97
N LEU A 3 -5.44 5.29 -13.35
CA LEU A 3 -4.88 4.30 -12.44
C LEU A 3 -4.45 4.96 -11.15
N ILE A 4 -4.82 4.38 -10.02
CA ILE A 4 -4.26 4.68 -8.70
C ILE A 4 -3.71 3.37 -8.17
N ASP A 5 -2.40 3.33 -7.91
CA ASP A 5 -1.73 2.23 -7.24
C ASP A 5 -1.46 2.60 -5.79
N LEU A 6 -1.93 1.76 -4.87
CA LEU A 6 -1.94 2.06 -3.43
C LEU A 6 -0.62 1.73 -2.72
N HIS A 7 0.33 1.07 -3.41
CA HIS A 7 1.60 0.72 -2.77
C HIS A 7 2.71 0.38 -3.76
N CYS A 8 3.87 1.00 -3.56
CA CYS A 8 5.15 0.58 -4.15
C CYS A 8 6.32 1.00 -3.25
N ASP A 9 7.44 0.26 -3.33
CA ASP A 9 8.67 0.50 -2.57
C ASP A 9 9.80 1.14 -3.39
N THR A 10 9.42 1.78 -4.48
CA THR A 10 10.38 2.36 -5.43
C THR A 10 11.32 3.39 -4.79
N LEU A 11 10.85 4.16 -3.78
CA LEU A 11 11.72 5.11 -3.08
C LEU A 11 12.88 4.40 -2.39
N TRP A 12 12.59 3.31 -1.67
CA TRP A 12 13.62 2.50 -1.03
C TRP A 12 14.64 1.97 -2.05
N ARG A 13 14.15 1.37 -3.15
CA ARG A 13 15.04 0.86 -4.21
C ARG A 13 15.94 1.95 -4.82
N LEU A 14 15.41 3.14 -5.09
CA LEU A 14 16.18 4.22 -5.68
C LEU A 14 17.22 4.79 -4.70
N MET A 15 16.95 4.82 -3.41
CA MET A 15 17.93 5.26 -2.40
C MET A 15 19.07 4.25 -2.25
N ASP A 16 18.79 2.94 -2.33
CA ASP A 16 19.82 1.89 -2.30
C ASP A 16 20.76 1.91 -3.52
N LEU A 17 20.34 2.49 -4.64
CA LEU A 17 21.15 2.61 -5.87
C LEU A 17 22.18 3.77 -5.82
N GLU A 18 22.50 4.28 -4.64
CA GLU A 18 23.52 5.33 -4.43
C GLU A 18 23.39 6.55 -5.38
N GLY A 19 22.15 6.89 -5.78
CA GLY A 19 21.85 8.04 -6.63
C GLY A 19 22.00 7.81 -8.13
N GLU A 20 22.19 6.59 -8.60
CA GLU A 20 22.25 6.26 -10.03
C GLU A 20 20.87 6.26 -10.71
N GLY A 21 19.77 6.26 -9.92
CA GLY A 21 18.40 6.31 -10.42
C GLY A 21 17.68 7.60 -10.05
N ASP A 22 16.68 7.96 -10.83
CA ASP A 22 15.69 8.95 -10.46
C ASP A 22 14.27 8.45 -10.72
N LEU A 23 13.29 9.11 -10.14
CA LEU A 23 11.91 8.70 -10.25
C LEU A 23 11.34 8.91 -11.66
N LEU A 24 11.95 9.78 -12.46
CA LEU A 24 11.50 10.09 -13.82
C LEU A 24 11.64 8.89 -14.75
N ASP A 25 12.80 8.26 -14.76
CA ASP A 25 13.13 7.12 -15.62
C ASP A 25 14.18 6.24 -14.93
N ASN A 26 13.86 4.98 -14.68
CA ASN A 26 14.70 4.05 -13.96
C ASN A 26 14.38 2.59 -14.37
N ASP A 27 15.21 1.65 -13.93
CA ASP A 27 15.03 0.22 -14.18
C ASP A 27 14.12 -0.50 -13.16
N CYS A 28 13.62 0.22 -12.13
CA CYS A 28 12.62 -0.30 -11.19
C CYS A 28 11.28 -0.56 -11.87
N SER A 29 10.37 -1.22 -11.19
CA SER A 29 9.02 -1.52 -11.72
C SER A 29 8.16 -0.27 -11.87
N VAL A 30 8.44 0.80 -11.09
CA VAL A 30 7.72 2.07 -11.15
C VAL A 30 8.67 3.21 -11.55
N SER A 31 8.25 4.01 -12.53
CA SER A 31 8.83 5.32 -12.86
C SER A 31 7.73 6.25 -13.37
N ILE A 32 7.96 7.55 -13.34
CA ILE A 32 7.00 8.55 -13.84
C ILE A 32 6.72 8.34 -15.34
N ARG A 33 7.72 7.92 -16.11
CA ARG A 33 7.55 7.59 -17.54
C ARG A 33 6.61 6.38 -17.72
N LYS A 34 6.79 5.31 -16.95
CA LYS A 34 5.95 4.10 -17.00
C LYS A 34 4.52 4.40 -16.52
N LEU A 35 4.36 5.13 -15.40
CA LEU A 35 3.06 5.59 -14.90
C LEU A 35 2.32 6.45 -15.94
N GLY A 36 3.02 7.39 -16.57
CA GLY A 36 2.45 8.25 -17.62
C GLY A 36 1.97 7.45 -18.84
N SER A 37 2.66 6.37 -19.23
CA SER A 37 2.26 5.52 -20.37
C SER A 37 0.93 4.79 -20.15
N GLU A 38 0.56 4.52 -18.89
CA GLU A 38 -0.71 3.90 -18.49
C GLU A 38 -1.79 4.93 -18.10
N GLY A 39 -1.48 6.22 -18.12
CA GLY A 39 -2.39 7.29 -17.73
C GLY A 39 -2.71 7.26 -16.24
N ALA A 40 -1.70 6.99 -15.41
CA ALA A 40 -1.86 6.97 -13.95
C ALA A 40 -2.30 8.33 -13.42
N MET A 41 -3.24 8.32 -12.47
CA MET A 41 -3.66 9.51 -11.73
C MET A 41 -2.79 9.72 -10.49
N ALA A 42 -2.49 8.63 -9.78
CA ALA A 42 -1.71 8.70 -8.56
C ALA A 42 -0.92 7.40 -8.31
N GLN A 43 0.19 7.57 -7.61
CA GLN A 43 0.98 6.50 -7.01
C GLN A 43 1.18 6.79 -5.52
N PHE A 44 0.93 5.79 -4.69
CA PHE A 44 1.26 5.82 -3.28
C PHE A 44 2.69 5.26 -3.12
N PHE A 45 3.59 6.10 -2.64
CA PHE A 45 5.00 5.78 -2.46
C PHE A 45 5.28 5.51 -1.00
N ALA A 46 5.72 4.28 -0.69
CA ALA A 46 6.06 3.90 0.67
C ALA A 46 7.46 4.41 1.06
N CYS A 47 7.52 5.05 2.22
CA CYS A 47 8.73 5.17 2.99
C CYS A 47 8.86 3.87 3.80
N PHE A 48 9.50 2.88 3.22
CA PHE A 48 9.64 1.53 3.80
C PHE A 48 10.84 1.45 4.73
N VAL A 49 10.68 0.75 5.86
CA VAL A 49 11.75 0.51 6.82
C VAL A 49 11.96 -0.99 7.03
N TYR A 50 13.09 -1.48 6.54
CA TYR A 50 13.59 -2.81 6.91
C TYR A 50 14.34 -2.70 8.23
N ARG A 51 13.63 -2.95 9.36
CA ARG A 51 14.15 -2.74 10.71
C ARG A 51 15.53 -3.37 10.95
N ASP A 52 15.72 -4.61 10.50
CA ASP A 52 16.96 -5.35 10.77
C ASP A 52 18.18 -4.81 10.01
N ALA A 53 17.97 -3.92 9.02
CA ALA A 53 19.04 -3.19 8.34
C ALA A 53 19.33 -1.83 9.01
N MET A 54 18.54 -1.42 9.99
CA MET A 54 18.75 -0.15 10.70
C MET A 54 19.80 -0.29 11.80
N ASP A 55 20.53 0.79 12.04
CA ASP A 55 21.51 0.88 13.12
C ASP A 55 20.84 0.70 14.48
N GLY A 56 21.48 -0.06 15.37
CA GLY A 56 21.00 -0.32 16.72
C GLY A 56 21.19 -1.78 17.14
N ASN A 57 21.26 -2.01 18.46
CA ASN A 57 21.42 -3.34 19.06
C ASN A 57 20.12 -3.88 19.63
N THR A 58 19.09 -3.04 19.72
CA THR A 58 17.74 -3.39 20.17
C THR A 58 16.70 -2.96 19.16
N PRO A 59 15.51 -3.60 19.14
CA PRO A 59 14.41 -3.16 18.27
C PRO A 59 14.07 -1.67 18.45
N GLU A 60 14.13 -1.16 19.66
CA GLU A 60 13.83 0.26 19.96
C GLU A 60 14.87 1.20 19.34
N GLU A 61 16.17 0.84 19.39
CA GLU A 61 17.24 1.61 18.75
C GLU A 61 17.11 1.56 17.22
N GLN A 62 16.79 0.39 16.67
CA GLN A 62 16.57 0.20 15.23
C GLN A 62 15.35 1.00 14.75
N TYR A 63 14.25 1.05 15.50
CA TYR A 63 13.10 1.90 15.17
C TYR A 63 13.40 3.40 15.34
N GLU A 64 14.31 3.77 16.26
CA GLU A 64 14.79 5.14 16.36
C GLU A 64 15.53 5.55 15.08
N ALA A 65 16.47 4.72 14.61
CA ALA A 65 17.19 4.92 13.33
C ALA A 65 16.22 4.89 12.14
N GLY A 66 15.27 3.93 12.13
CA GLY A 66 14.23 3.83 11.10
C GLY A 66 13.34 5.08 10.98
N TYR A 67 13.06 5.74 12.09
CA TYR A 67 12.32 7.01 12.04
C TYR A 67 13.10 8.09 11.28
N TRP A 68 14.39 8.25 11.54
CA TRP A 68 15.22 9.20 10.81
C TRP A 68 15.35 8.82 9.34
N HIS A 69 15.47 7.54 9.03
CA HIS A 69 15.46 7.04 7.66
C HIS A 69 14.16 7.40 6.90
N VAL A 70 12.99 7.31 7.58
CA VAL A 70 11.72 7.78 6.98
C VAL A 70 11.77 9.27 6.66
N LEU A 71 12.36 10.10 7.52
CA LEU A 71 12.50 11.53 7.25
C LEU A 71 13.40 11.78 6.04
N ASP A 72 14.50 11.05 5.91
CA ASP A 72 15.41 11.12 4.75
C ASP A 72 14.66 10.70 3.45
N MET A 73 13.81 9.67 3.51
CA MET A 73 12.98 9.25 2.36
C MET A 73 11.95 10.33 1.97
N ILE A 74 11.35 11.02 2.94
CA ILE A 74 10.44 12.13 2.69
C ILE A 74 11.19 13.28 1.98
N ASP A 75 12.38 13.63 2.46
CA ASP A 75 13.20 14.69 1.86
C ASP A 75 13.69 14.27 0.46
N TYR A 76 14.04 12.98 0.28
CA TYR A 76 14.35 12.42 -1.04
C TYR A 76 13.16 12.56 -2.00
N MET A 77 11.94 12.17 -1.57
CA MET A 77 10.74 12.31 -2.40
C MET A 77 10.47 13.77 -2.79
N ALA A 78 10.67 14.71 -1.87
CA ALA A 78 10.55 16.14 -2.18
C ALA A 78 11.53 16.55 -3.30
N SER A 79 12.79 16.13 -3.22
CA SER A 79 13.79 16.38 -4.25
C SER A 79 13.42 15.77 -5.61
N GLN A 80 12.88 14.54 -5.60
CA GLN A 80 12.42 13.87 -6.82
C GLN A 80 11.21 14.59 -7.45
N THR A 81 10.31 15.11 -6.62
CA THR A 81 9.16 15.89 -7.10
C THR A 81 9.62 17.18 -7.80
N GLU A 82 10.61 17.87 -7.25
CA GLU A 82 11.21 19.05 -7.90
C GLU A 82 11.87 18.70 -9.24
N ARG A 83 12.64 17.60 -9.31
CA ARG A 83 13.28 17.11 -10.54
C ARG A 83 12.25 16.70 -11.60
N CYS A 84 11.09 16.17 -11.19
CA CYS A 84 9.99 15.76 -12.06
C CYS A 84 8.94 16.87 -12.25
N SER A 85 9.26 18.13 -11.98
CA SER A 85 8.33 19.26 -12.09
C SER A 85 7.61 19.29 -13.44
N GLY A 86 6.29 19.51 -13.41
CA GLY A 86 5.41 19.45 -14.58
C GLY A 86 5.02 18.01 -14.99
N ARG A 87 5.35 16.99 -14.19
CA ARG A 87 4.97 15.58 -14.40
C ARG A 87 4.52 14.89 -13.13
N LEU A 88 5.02 15.33 -11.97
CA LEU A 88 4.72 14.77 -10.66
C LEU A 88 4.48 15.92 -9.67
N GLU A 89 3.40 15.84 -8.90
CA GLU A 89 3.07 16.79 -7.84
C GLU A 89 2.61 16.05 -6.59
N MET A 90 2.98 16.53 -5.40
CA MET A 90 2.58 15.93 -4.13
C MET A 90 1.09 16.17 -3.87
N ALA A 91 0.33 15.11 -3.61
CA ALA A 91 -1.06 15.20 -3.16
C ALA A 91 -1.14 15.04 -1.64
N LYS A 92 -1.79 15.98 -0.97
CA LYS A 92 -2.03 15.98 0.48
C LYS A 92 -3.51 15.81 0.83
N GLU A 93 -4.40 15.99 -0.15
CA GLU A 93 -5.84 15.88 -0.03
C GLU A 93 -6.40 15.05 -1.20
N PRO A 94 -7.55 14.34 -1.04
CA PRO A 94 -8.14 13.56 -2.12
C PRO A 94 -8.42 14.38 -3.38
N ALA A 95 -8.84 15.64 -3.22
CA ALA A 95 -9.13 16.54 -4.33
C ALA A 95 -7.88 16.92 -5.14
N ASP A 96 -6.68 16.82 -4.55
CA ASP A 96 -5.43 17.11 -5.23
C ASP A 96 -5.20 16.13 -6.38
N ILE A 97 -5.56 14.84 -6.21
CA ILE A 97 -5.39 13.82 -7.26
C ILE A 97 -6.06 14.24 -8.55
N GLU A 98 -7.34 14.64 -8.48
CA GLU A 98 -8.06 15.08 -9.68
C GLU A 98 -7.51 16.40 -10.24
N THR A 99 -7.11 17.32 -9.36
CA THR A 99 -6.56 18.63 -9.74
C THR A 99 -5.23 18.47 -10.46
N ILE A 100 -4.34 17.65 -9.92
CA ILE A 100 -3.03 17.33 -10.50
C ILE A 100 -3.21 16.61 -11.83
N HIS A 101 -4.08 15.59 -11.86
CA HIS A 101 -4.34 14.83 -13.09
C HIS A 101 -4.91 15.69 -14.22
N LYS A 102 -5.76 16.68 -13.92
CA LYS A 102 -6.27 17.65 -14.92
C LYS A 102 -5.19 18.54 -15.53
N LYS A 103 -4.05 18.72 -14.84
CA LYS A 103 -2.87 19.40 -15.39
C LYS A 103 -2.02 18.50 -16.30
N GLY A 104 -2.35 17.19 -16.39
CA GLY A 104 -1.56 16.19 -17.10
C GLY A 104 -0.40 15.63 -16.26
N GLU A 105 -0.41 15.86 -14.96
CA GLU A 105 0.59 15.40 -14.01
C GLU A 105 0.09 14.20 -13.21
N ILE A 106 0.99 13.48 -12.52
CA ILE A 106 0.71 12.34 -11.66
C ILE A 106 0.78 12.81 -10.21
N ALA A 107 -0.20 12.42 -9.40
CA ALA A 107 -0.21 12.71 -7.98
C ALA A 107 0.67 11.70 -7.22
N ALA A 108 1.59 12.20 -6.41
CA ALA A 108 2.36 11.38 -5.47
C ALA A 108 1.75 11.48 -4.08
N VAL A 109 1.44 10.33 -3.47
CA VAL A 109 0.96 10.25 -2.09
C VAL A 109 2.01 9.56 -1.24
N LEU A 110 2.51 10.26 -0.21
CA LEU A 110 3.46 9.68 0.74
C LEU A 110 2.76 8.75 1.73
N THR A 111 3.35 7.59 1.91
CA THR A 111 2.96 6.61 2.93
C THR A 111 4.15 6.17 3.75
N VAL A 112 3.93 5.58 4.90
CA VAL A 112 4.96 4.94 5.71
C VAL A 112 4.63 3.46 5.84
N GLU A 113 5.58 2.61 5.52
CA GLU A 113 5.50 1.20 5.82
C GLU A 113 6.52 0.81 6.87
N GLU A 114 6.09 0.37 7.91
CA GLU A 114 6.44 -0.06 9.25
C GLU A 114 6.14 1.02 10.30
N GLY A 115 4.91 0.97 10.84
CA GLY A 115 4.45 1.88 11.90
C GLY A 115 5.25 1.80 13.22
N GLY A 116 6.09 0.77 13.38
CA GLY A 116 7.02 0.65 14.50
C GLY A 116 7.95 1.83 14.67
N VAL A 117 8.20 2.60 13.61
CA VAL A 117 9.00 3.85 13.65
C VAL A 117 8.43 4.90 14.60
N LEU A 118 7.15 4.80 14.97
CA LEU A 118 6.57 5.64 16.00
C LEU A 118 7.22 5.41 17.36
N ASN A 119 7.72 4.21 17.64
CA ASN A 119 8.48 3.84 18.83
C ASN A 119 7.83 4.32 20.12
N GLY A 120 6.50 4.13 20.24
CA GLY A 120 5.69 4.54 21.39
C GLY A 120 5.41 6.04 21.52
N ARG A 121 5.67 6.86 20.49
CA ARG A 121 5.54 8.32 20.51
C ARG A 121 4.50 8.82 19.52
N LEU A 122 3.29 9.16 19.99
CA LEU A 122 2.23 9.70 19.12
C LEU A 122 2.60 11.01 18.42
N ALA A 123 3.50 11.82 19.00
CA ALA A 123 3.96 13.06 18.40
C ALA A 123 4.65 12.82 17.05
N ARG A 124 5.30 11.67 16.84
CA ARG A 124 5.88 11.31 15.54
C ARG A 124 4.83 11.14 14.45
N LEU A 125 3.66 10.61 14.80
CA LEU A 125 2.55 10.49 13.84
C LEU A 125 2.06 11.86 13.37
N GLU A 126 1.99 12.84 14.28
CA GLU A 126 1.65 14.23 13.94
C GLU A 126 2.71 14.85 13.04
N GLU A 127 3.99 14.68 13.37
CA GLU A 127 5.10 15.18 12.55
C GLU A 127 5.09 14.56 11.15
N LEU A 128 4.89 13.24 11.02
CA LEU A 128 4.79 12.59 9.71
C LEU A 128 3.61 13.13 8.89
N TYR A 129 2.46 13.38 9.53
CA TYR A 129 1.31 13.99 8.86
C TYR A 129 1.63 15.41 8.37
N GLU A 130 2.27 16.24 9.19
CA GLU A 130 2.69 17.60 8.83
C GLU A 130 3.67 17.59 7.65
N ARG A 131 4.56 16.59 7.61
CA ARG A 131 5.50 16.36 6.49
C ARG A 131 4.85 15.80 5.22
N GLY A 132 3.56 15.47 5.26
CA GLY A 132 2.82 15.08 4.07
C GLY A 132 2.44 13.60 3.97
N VAL A 133 2.76 12.78 4.96
CA VAL A 133 2.31 11.37 5.00
C VAL A 133 0.80 11.31 5.17
N ARG A 134 0.13 10.48 4.37
CA ARG A 134 -1.34 10.37 4.37
C ARG A 134 -1.87 8.96 4.63
N LEU A 135 -0.99 7.99 4.68
CA LEU A 135 -1.29 6.60 5.00
C LEU A 135 -0.16 6.01 5.82
N MET A 136 -0.48 5.13 6.75
CA MET A 136 0.50 4.32 7.46
C MET A 136 0.07 2.86 7.50
N THR A 137 0.96 1.98 7.01
CA THR A 137 0.88 0.54 7.24
C THR A 137 1.37 0.28 8.66
N LEU A 138 0.48 -0.21 9.52
CA LEU A 138 0.72 -0.30 10.97
C LEU A 138 1.87 -1.25 11.33
N LEU A 139 2.09 -2.26 10.50
CA LEU A 139 3.01 -3.37 10.73
C LEU A 139 3.67 -3.76 9.42
N TRP A 140 4.92 -4.22 9.50
CA TRP A 140 5.51 -5.04 8.45
C TRP A 140 5.62 -6.48 8.97
N ASN A 141 6.81 -7.06 9.05
CA ASN A 141 6.99 -8.47 9.43
C ASN A 141 7.50 -8.67 10.88
N TYR A 142 7.38 -7.65 11.73
CA TYR A 142 7.83 -7.67 13.12
C TYR A 142 6.71 -7.26 14.08
N GLU A 143 6.71 -7.85 15.29
CA GLU A 143 5.98 -7.23 16.40
C GLU A 143 6.60 -5.87 16.70
N ASN A 144 5.76 -4.85 16.86
CA ASN A 144 6.19 -3.50 17.18
C ASN A 144 5.32 -2.87 18.28
N CYS A 145 5.51 -1.59 18.56
CA CYS A 145 4.74 -0.90 19.60
C CYS A 145 3.22 -0.82 19.32
N ILE A 146 2.77 -1.09 18.09
CA ILE A 146 1.36 -1.02 17.66
C ILE A 146 0.65 -2.36 17.80
N GLY A 147 1.30 -3.48 17.44
CA GLY A 147 0.67 -4.78 17.43
C GLY A 147 1.55 -5.90 16.90
N ALA A 148 0.90 -6.96 16.42
CA ALA A 148 1.56 -8.15 15.87
C ALA A 148 1.34 -8.26 14.36
N PRO A 149 2.37 -8.71 13.60
CA PRO A 149 2.26 -8.96 12.18
C PRO A 149 1.56 -10.29 11.90
N ASN A 150 1.22 -10.51 10.63
CA ASN A 150 0.78 -11.81 10.15
C ASN A 150 1.81 -12.91 10.45
N SER A 151 1.34 -14.11 10.74
CA SER A 151 2.21 -15.24 11.10
C SER A 151 1.56 -16.58 10.80
N ARG A 152 2.40 -17.61 10.59
CA ARG A 152 1.96 -19.01 10.63
C ARG A 152 1.85 -19.55 12.07
N ASP A 153 2.46 -18.87 13.05
CA ASP A 153 2.22 -19.14 14.46
C ASP A 153 0.84 -18.58 14.85
N ARG A 154 -0.06 -19.49 15.21
CA ARG A 154 -1.43 -19.15 15.58
C ARG A 154 -1.51 -18.18 16.76
N LEU A 155 -0.66 -18.34 17.76
CA LEU A 155 -0.67 -17.47 18.94
C LEU A 155 -0.29 -16.04 18.58
N LEU A 156 0.67 -15.87 17.64
CA LEU A 156 1.04 -14.56 17.12
C LEU A 156 -0.07 -13.99 16.22
N MET A 157 -0.66 -14.83 15.35
CA MET A 157 -1.73 -14.44 14.44
C MET A 157 -3.02 -14.00 15.15
N GLU A 158 -3.27 -14.48 16.36
CA GLU A 158 -4.42 -14.10 17.18
C GLU A 158 -4.18 -12.84 18.04
N LYS A 159 -2.92 -12.34 18.14
CA LYS A 159 -2.62 -11.10 18.89
C LYS A 159 -3.24 -9.90 18.19
N GLY A 160 -3.84 -9.01 18.98
CA GLY A 160 -4.44 -7.75 18.53
C GLY A 160 -3.54 -6.54 18.68
N LEU A 161 -4.15 -5.36 18.61
CA LEU A 161 -3.50 -4.09 18.90
C LEU A 161 -3.03 -3.99 20.35
N THR A 162 -1.88 -3.34 20.55
CA THR A 162 -1.48 -2.89 21.88
C THR A 162 -2.37 -1.69 22.33
N PRO A 163 -2.36 -1.30 23.61
CA PRO A 163 -3.00 -0.06 24.03
C PRO A 163 -2.49 1.19 23.28
N PHE A 164 -1.20 1.21 22.90
CA PHE A 164 -0.64 2.27 22.06
C PHE A 164 -1.16 2.18 20.62
N GLY A 165 -1.28 0.97 20.07
CA GLY A 165 -1.83 0.76 18.73
C GLY A 165 -3.27 1.27 18.58
N ILE A 166 -4.10 1.12 19.62
CA ILE A 166 -5.45 1.70 19.65
C ILE A 166 -5.37 3.23 19.56
N GLN A 167 -4.49 3.87 20.35
CA GLN A 167 -4.29 5.31 20.30
C GLN A 167 -3.81 5.79 18.93
N VAL A 168 -2.92 5.01 18.26
CA VAL A 168 -2.45 5.31 16.90
C VAL A 168 -3.62 5.30 15.92
N VAL A 169 -4.47 4.26 15.90
CA VAL A 169 -5.64 4.17 15.02
C VAL A 169 -6.60 5.35 15.26
N GLU A 170 -6.91 5.66 16.50
CA GLU A 170 -7.77 6.80 16.86
C GLU A 170 -7.18 8.14 16.41
N LYS A 171 -5.86 8.32 16.59
CA LYS A 171 -5.16 9.53 16.18
C LYS A 171 -5.12 9.67 14.66
N MET A 172 -4.84 8.59 13.92
CA MET A 172 -4.89 8.58 12.45
C MET A 172 -6.27 8.97 11.93
N ASN A 173 -7.34 8.46 12.54
CA ASN A 173 -8.71 8.87 12.21
C ASN A 173 -8.95 10.37 12.45
N GLY A 174 -8.41 10.91 13.54
CA GLY A 174 -8.50 12.34 13.86
C GLY A 174 -7.74 13.25 12.90
N LEU A 175 -6.58 12.79 12.42
CA LEU A 175 -5.77 13.50 11.42
C LEU A 175 -6.30 13.33 9.98
N GLY A 176 -7.19 12.35 9.72
CA GLY A 176 -7.60 11.98 8.38
C GLY A 176 -6.55 11.17 7.61
N MET A 177 -5.65 10.48 8.31
CA MET A 177 -4.74 9.51 7.71
C MET A 177 -5.45 8.18 7.47
N ILE A 178 -5.11 7.52 6.37
CA ILE A 178 -5.61 6.18 6.05
C ILE A 178 -4.86 5.17 6.91
N VAL A 179 -5.62 4.31 7.62
CA VAL A 179 -5.06 3.16 8.34
C VAL A 179 -4.94 2.00 7.37
N ASP A 180 -3.72 1.46 7.21
CA ASP A 180 -3.46 0.29 6.39
C ASP A 180 -3.12 -0.92 7.27
N ILE A 181 -3.86 -2.03 7.03
CA ILE A 181 -3.72 -3.30 7.75
C ILE A 181 -2.95 -4.35 6.95
N SER A 182 -2.36 -3.99 5.82
CA SER A 182 -1.42 -4.90 5.16
C SER A 182 -0.37 -5.35 6.15
N HIS A 183 0.08 -6.60 6.08
CA HIS A 183 0.98 -7.24 7.05
C HIS A 183 0.42 -7.51 8.45
N ALA A 184 -0.74 -7.01 8.81
CA ALA A 184 -1.32 -7.21 10.14
C ALA A 184 -1.67 -8.69 10.40
N SER A 185 -1.62 -9.09 11.68
CA SER A 185 -2.23 -10.33 12.15
C SER A 185 -3.76 -10.27 12.02
N ASP A 186 -4.41 -11.43 12.06
CA ASP A 186 -5.87 -11.50 12.07
C ASP A 186 -6.45 -10.77 13.29
N GLY A 187 -5.79 -10.86 14.46
CA GLY A 187 -6.19 -10.13 15.66
C GLY A 187 -6.14 -8.62 15.49
N VAL A 188 -5.04 -8.09 14.92
CA VAL A 188 -4.91 -6.65 14.63
C VAL A 188 -5.96 -6.20 13.61
N PHE A 189 -6.21 -6.99 12.55
CA PHE A 189 -7.27 -6.69 11.58
C PHE A 189 -8.61 -6.42 12.27
N TRP A 190 -9.06 -7.34 13.14
CA TRP A 190 -10.34 -7.21 13.81
C TRP A 190 -10.37 -6.06 14.82
N ASP A 191 -9.28 -5.82 15.52
CA ASP A 191 -9.19 -4.68 16.44
C ASP A 191 -9.21 -3.34 15.69
N VAL A 192 -8.51 -3.22 14.55
CA VAL A 192 -8.56 -2.01 13.73
C VAL A 192 -9.98 -1.72 13.26
N LEU A 193 -10.71 -2.73 12.74
CA LEU A 193 -12.11 -2.53 12.33
C LEU A 193 -13.03 -2.13 13.50
N ARG A 194 -12.72 -2.57 14.72
CA ARG A 194 -13.48 -2.21 15.94
C ARG A 194 -13.21 -0.77 16.38
N HIS A 195 -11.97 -0.30 16.27
CA HIS A 195 -11.54 0.99 16.79
C HIS A 195 -11.54 2.10 15.74
N SER A 196 -11.39 1.77 14.46
CA SER A 196 -11.46 2.76 13.40
C SER A 196 -12.89 3.24 13.18
N ARG A 197 -13.04 4.56 13.10
CA ARG A 197 -14.31 5.24 12.74
C ARG A 197 -14.37 5.61 11.26
N LYS A 198 -13.32 5.26 10.52
CA LYS A 198 -13.13 5.57 9.11
C LYS A 198 -12.88 4.28 8.33
N PRO A 199 -13.17 4.26 7.03
CA PRO A 199 -12.80 3.13 6.19
C PRO A 199 -11.31 2.82 6.27
N VAL A 200 -10.98 1.53 6.22
CA VAL A 200 -9.63 0.98 6.40
C VAL A 200 -9.12 0.44 5.06
N ALA A 201 -7.84 0.52 4.83
CA ALA A 201 -7.17 -0.08 3.68
C ALA A 201 -6.49 -1.40 4.06
N ALA A 202 -6.48 -2.35 3.12
CA ALA A 202 -5.47 -3.37 2.95
C ALA A 202 -4.80 -3.06 1.61
N THR A 203 -3.80 -2.17 1.62
CA THR A 203 -3.27 -1.57 0.39
C THR A 203 -2.73 -2.58 -0.59
N HIS A 204 -2.17 -3.71 -0.10
CA HIS A 204 -1.56 -4.75 -0.92
C HIS A 204 -1.74 -6.15 -0.28
N SER A 205 -3.00 -6.67 -0.29
CA SER A 205 -3.37 -7.97 0.31
C SER A 205 -4.37 -8.73 -0.54
N ASN A 206 -4.11 -10.03 -0.74
CA ASN A 206 -4.89 -10.91 -1.61
C ASN A 206 -5.92 -11.78 -0.83
N CYS A 207 -6.45 -12.81 -1.47
CA CYS A 207 -7.49 -13.69 -0.91
C CYS A 207 -6.88 -14.98 -0.38
N ARG A 208 -7.01 -15.26 0.92
CA ARG A 208 -6.49 -16.48 1.57
C ARG A 208 -7.16 -17.76 1.04
N ALA A 209 -8.42 -17.67 0.62
CA ALA A 209 -9.13 -18.80 0.02
C ALA A 209 -8.54 -19.29 -1.31
N LEU A 210 -7.79 -18.43 -2.03
CA LEU A 210 -7.14 -18.79 -3.29
C LEU A 210 -5.66 -19.12 -3.13
N ALA A 211 -5.00 -18.50 -2.14
CA ALA A 211 -3.62 -18.75 -1.79
C ALA A 211 -3.48 -18.73 -0.27
N ASP A 212 -3.28 -19.91 0.34
CA ASP A 212 -3.18 -20.07 1.79
C ASP A 212 -1.87 -19.49 2.32
N HIS A 213 -1.86 -18.17 2.41
CA HIS A 213 -0.75 -17.40 2.95
C HIS A 213 -1.26 -16.48 4.07
N PRO A 214 -0.55 -16.35 5.21
CA PRO A 214 -0.99 -15.51 6.33
C PRO A 214 -1.11 -14.03 5.97
N ARG A 215 -0.40 -13.56 4.94
CA ARG A 215 -0.51 -12.19 4.39
C ARG A 215 -1.85 -11.91 3.71
N ASN A 216 -2.56 -12.96 3.28
CA ASN A 216 -3.82 -12.83 2.57
C ASN A 216 -5.01 -12.78 3.54
N LEU A 217 -6.07 -12.09 3.13
CA LEU A 217 -7.29 -11.92 3.92
C LEU A 217 -8.23 -13.10 3.77
N THR A 218 -8.88 -13.53 4.84
CA THR A 218 -9.95 -14.53 4.79
C THR A 218 -11.21 -13.95 4.14
N ASP A 219 -12.15 -14.81 3.76
CA ASP A 219 -13.43 -14.36 3.17
C ASP A 219 -14.22 -13.51 4.16
N GLU A 220 -14.18 -13.85 5.47
CA GLU A 220 -14.81 -13.06 6.52
C GLU A 220 -14.17 -11.65 6.63
N MET A 221 -12.85 -11.57 6.50
CA MET A 221 -12.14 -10.28 6.52
C MET A 221 -12.46 -9.45 5.28
N LEU A 222 -12.45 -10.05 4.09
CA LEU A 222 -12.81 -9.36 2.85
C LEU A 222 -14.23 -8.80 2.91
N LYS A 223 -15.18 -9.59 3.45
CA LYS A 223 -16.56 -9.15 3.64
C LYS A 223 -16.63 -7.99 4.63
N ALA A 224 -16.01 -8.12 5.80
CA ALA A 224 -16.02 -7.10 6.83
C ALA A 224 -15.36 -5.79 6.36
N LEU A 225 -14.26 -5.89 5.58
CA LEU A 225 -13.60 -4.73 5.00
C LEU A 225 -14.49 -4.02 3.98
N GLY A 226 -15.21 -4.78 3.13
CA GLY A 226 -16.20 -4.21 2.20
C GLY A 226 -17.36 -3.51 2.93
N GLU A 227 -17.89 -4.13 4.00
CA GLU A 227 -18.94 -3.54 4.84
C GLU A 227 -18.47 -2.29 5.60
N ASN A 228 -17.18 -2.22 5.97
CA ASN A 228 -16.55 -1.02 6.55
C ASN A 228 -16.40 0.12 5.52
N GLY A 229 -16.60 -0.14 4.24
CA GLY A 229 -16.33 0.80 3.16
C GLY A 229 -14.85 0.89 2.78
N GLY A 230 -14.04 -0.06 3.24
CA GLY A 230 -12.63 -0.15 2.96
C GLY A 230 -12.30 -0.67 1.56
N VAL A 231 -11.01 -0.91 1.31
CA VAL A 231 -10.50 -1.47 0.06
C VAL A 231 -9.44 -2.55 0.32
N ALA A 232 -9.33 -3.50 -0.62
CA ALA A 232 -8.23 -4.47 -0.70
C ALA A 232 -7.51 -4.30 -2.04
N GLY A 233 -6.26 -3.86 -2.00
CA GLY A 233 -5.39 -3.72 -3.16
C GLY A 233 -4.78 -5.06 -3.56
N LEU A 234 -4.85 -5.38 -4.84
CA LEU A 234 -4.26 -6.60 -5.40
C LEU A 234 -2.74 -6.51 -5.35
N ASN A 235 -2.12 -7.40 -4.58
CA ASN A 235 -0.67 -7.57 -4.50
C ASN A 235 -0.18 -8.49 -5.63
N PHE A 236 0.95 -8.16 -6.26
CA PHE A 236 1.48 -8.87 -7.42
C PHE A 236 2.55 -9.92 -7.09
N TYR A 237 2.90 -10.09 -5.83
CA TYR A 237 3.86 -11.09 -5.40
C TYR A 237 3.32 -12.51 -5.58
N GLY A 238 4.05 -13.35 -6.34
CA GLY A 238 3.63 -14.70 -6.72
C GLY A 238 3.16 -15.58 -5.56
N PRO A 239 3.90 -15.67 -4.44
CA PRO A 239 3.49 -16.44 -3.26
C PRO A 239 2.11 -16.04 -2.70
N PHE A 240 1.72 -14.76 -2.81
CA PHE A 240 0.42 -14.28 -2.35
C PHE A 240 -0.67 -14.48 -3.40
N LEU A 241 -0.29 -14.74 -4.65
CA LEU A 241 -1.19 -15.11 -5.74
C LEU A 241 -1.46 -16.62 -5.82
N GLY A 242 -0.56 -17.46 -5.25
CA GLY A 242 -0.70 -18.91 -5.22
C GLY A 242 0.42 -19.69 -5.92
N THR A 243 1.34 -19.00 -6.62
CA THR A 243 2.49 -19.64 -7.28
C THR A 243 3.80 -19.01 -6.79
N PRO A 244 4.71 -19.76 -6.14
CA PRO A 244 5.85 -19.18 -5.44
C PRO A 244 6.79 -18.33 -6.30
N ASP A 245 7.04 -18.74 -7.55
CA ASP A 245 8.10 -18.15 -8.38
C ASP A 245 7.57 -17.33 -9.57
N VAL A 246 6.24 -17.25 -9.73
CA VAL A 246 5.62 -16.65 -10.91
C VAL A 246 4.44 -15.78 -10.49
N SER A 247 4.40 -14.56 -11.03
CA SER A 247 3.27 -13.66 -10.89
C SER A 247 2.41 -13.71 -12.16
N ARG A 248 1.27 -14.41 -12.09
CA ARG A 248 0.45 -14.72 -13.27
C ARG A 248 -0.79 -13.86 -13.36
N LEU A 249 -1.07 -13.42 -14.56
CA LEU A 249 -2.26 -12.65 -14.90
C LEU A 249 -3.57 -13.39 -14.59
N GLU A 250 -3.60 -14.71 -14.74
CA GLU A 250 -4.77 -15.54 -14.44
C GLU A 250 -5.08 -15.51 -12.94
N GLU A 251 -4.06 -15.65 -12.09
CA GLU A 251 -4.19 -15.61 -10.63
C GLU A 251 -4.61 -14.21 -10.16
N MET A 252 -3.99 -13.15 -10.68
CA MET A 252 -4.39 -11.76 -10.43
C MET A 252 -5.88 -11.54 -10.73
N THR A 253 -6.32 -12.03 -11.89
CA THR A 253 -7.72 -11.95 -12.31
C THR A 253 -8.64 -12.72 -11.36
N ALA A 254 -8.24 -13.92 -10.93
CA ALA A 254 -9.00 -14.74 -10.01
C ALA A 254 -9.18 -14.06 -8.65
N HIS A 255 -8.12 -13.44 -8.10
CA HIS A 255 -8.17 -12.71 -6.83
C HIS A 255 -9.13 -11.51 -6.90
N ILE A 256 -9.06 -10.69 -7.95
CA ILE A 256 -10.00 -9.57 -8.13
C ILE A 256 -11.46 -10.06 -8.19
N LEU A 257 -11.73 -11.11 -8.98
CA LEU A 257 -13.08 -11.65 -9.08
C LEU A 257 -13.58 -12.23 -7.76
N HIS A 258 -12.69 -12.83 -6.97
CA HIS A 258 -13.02 -13.35 -5.64
C HIS A 258 -13.31 -12.19 -4.65
N MET A 259 -12.50 -11.13 -4.64
CA MET A 259 -12.76 -9.91 -3.85
C MET A 259 -14.13 -9.32 -4.17
N ILE A 260 -14.48 -9.22 -5.46
CA ILE A 260 -15.81 -8.74 -5.88
C ILE A 260 -16.93 -9.65 -5.37
N LYS A 261 -16.76 -10.97 -5.50
CA LYS A 261 -17.75 -11.95 -5.08
C LYS A 261 -18.01 -11.91 -3.59
N VAL A 262 -17.00 -11.71 -2.76
CA VAL A 262 -17.06 -11.81 -1.30
C VAL A 262 -17.33 -10.45 -0.66
N GLY A 263 -16.58 -9.42 -1.04
CA GLY A 263 -16.63 -8.09 -0.42
C GLY A 263 -17.37 -7.02 -1.23
N GLY A 264 -17.85 -7.38 -2.42
CA GLY A 264 -18.58 -6.46 -3.31
C GLY A 264 -17.68 -5.68 -4.26
N MET A 265 -18.32 -4.96 -5.19
CA MET A 265 -17.64 -4.24 -6.29
C MET A 265 -16.82 -3.04 -5.80
N ASP A 266 -17.09 -2.55 -4.62
CA ASP A 266 -16.40 -1.40 -4.04
C ASP A 266 -15.17 -1.79 -3.20
N LEU A 267 -14.88 -3.11 -3.03
CA LEU A 267 -13.74 -3.60 -2.27
C LEU A 267 -12.42 -3.58 -3.05
N PRO A 268 -12.32 -4.20 -4.27
CA PRO A 268 -11.02 -4.35 -4.92
C PRO A 268 -10.43 -3.02 -5.39
N ALA A 269 -9.11 -2.90 -5.24
CA ALA A 269 -8.27 -1.82 -5.74
C ALA A 269 -6.97 -2.41 -6.33
N ILE A 270 -6.09 -1.54 -6.83
CA ILE A 270 -4.73 -1.92 -7.24
C ILE A 270 -3.77 -1.52 -6.10
N GLY A 271 -2.87 -2.45 -5.75
CA GLY A 271 -1.81 -2.24 -4.78
C GLY A 271 -0.68 -3.20 -5.11
N THR A 272 0.13 -2.82 -6.09
CA THR A 272 1.01 -3.75 -6.82
C THR A 272 2.10 -4.35 -5.96
N ASP A 273 2.55 -3.63 -4.93
CA ASP A 273 3.72 -4.00 -4.14
C ASP A 273 5.01 -4.05 -4.99
N PHE A 274 5.01 -3.30 -6.10
CA PHE A 274 6.17 -3.22 -6.98
C PHE A 274 7.38 -2.66 -6.25
N ASP A 275 8.52 -3.26 -6.56
CA ASP A 275 9.82 -2.96 -5.96
C ASP A 275 9.96 -3.41 -4.48
N GLY A 276 8.87 -3.92 -3.84
CA GLY A 276 8.86 -4.48 -2.49
C GLY A 276 9.21 -5.96 -2.40
N PHE A 277 9.40 -6.63 -3.53
CA PHE A 277 9.74 -8.06 -3.57
C PHE A 277 10.73 -8.39 -4.67
N ASP A 278 11.45 -9.50 -4.47
CA ASP A 278 12.43 -10.07 -5.40
C ASP A 278 12.14 -11.55 -5.67
N GLY A 279 12.97 -12.16 -6.52
CA GLY A 279 13.00 -13.62 -6.73
C GLY A 279 11.94 -14.17 -7.68
N MET A 280 11.17 -13.32 -8.36
CA MET A 280 10.22 -13.77 -9.37
C MET A 280 10.94 -14.20 -10.64
N GLN A 281 10.81 -15.49 -11.02
CA GLN A 281 11.37 -16.01 -12.27
C GLN A 281 10.64 -15.45 -13.51
N LYS A 282 9.35 -15.15 -13.33
CA LYS A 282 8.50 -14.58 -14.38
C LYS A 282 7.37 -13.75 -13.79
N MET A 283 7.15 -12.60 -14.38
CA MET A 283 5.98 -11.78 -14.14
C MET A 283 5.25 -11.49 -15.44
N ASP A 284 3.93 -11.76 -15.49
CA ASP A 284 3.12 -11.40 -16.65
C ASP A 284 2.91 -9.88 -16.75
N ILE A 285 2.99 -9.17 -15.60
CA ILE A 285 3.02 -7.71 -15.50
C ILE A 285 4.28 -7.33 -14.71
N PRO A 286 5.41 -7.07 -15.39
CA PRO A 286 6.69 -6.85 -14.72
C PRO A 286 6.89 -5.42 -14.21
N ASP A 287 6.08 -4.49 -14.67
CA ASP A 287 6.15 -3.06 -14.31
C ASP A 287 4.80 -2.37 -14.48
N ILE A 288 4.68 -1.18 -13.90
CA ILE A 288 3.44 -0.39 -13.91
C ILE A 288 3.01 0.02 -15.33
N GLY A 289 3.92 0.07 -16.29
CA GLY A 289 3.64 0.37 -17.71
C GLY A 289 2.98 -0.77 -18.47
N ARG A 290 2.59 -1.86 -17.79
CA ARG A 290 1.92 -3.03 -18.39
C ARG A 290 0.57 -3.35 -17.77
N MET A 291 0.02 -2.45 -16.99
CA MET A 291 -1.26 -2.63 -16.27
C MET A 291 -2.44 -2.87 -17.22
N GLY A 292 -2.39 -2.36 -18.43
CA GLY A 292 -3.39 -2.63 -19.47
C GLY A 292 -3.64 -4.12 -19.72
N ARG A 293 -2.68 -5.02 -19.42
CA ARG A 293 -2.88 -6.47 -19.53
C ARG A 293 -3.94 -6.98 -18.53
N LEU A 294 -3.92 -6.50 -17.29
CA LEU A 294 -4.91 -6.89 -16.29
C LEU A 294 -6.29 -6.32 -16.62
N TRP A 295 -6.33 -5.08 -17.11
CA TRP A 295 -7.57 -4.46 -17.57
C TRP A 295 -8.25 -5.32 -18.65
N GLU A 296 -7.52 -5.69 -19.70
CA GLU A 296 -8.04 -6.51 -20.79
C GLU A 296 -8.42 -7.93 -20.33
N ALA A 297 -7.69 -8.51 -19.38
CA ALA A 297 -8.03 -9.82 -18.82
C ALA A 297 -9.35 -9.78 -18.07
N LEU A 298 -9.57 -8.78 -17.22
CA LEU A 298 -10.81 -8.59 -16.47
C LEU A 298 -11.99 -8.26 -17.41
N LYS A 299 -11.75 -7.45 -18.46
CA LYS A 299 -12.75 -7.16 -19.50
C LYS A 299 -13.21 -8.44 -20.22
N LYS A 300 -12.28 -9.34 -20.55
CA LYS A 300 -12.58 -10.67 -21.12
C LYS A 300 -13.37 -11.57 -20.17
N LYS A 301 -13.28 -11.35 -18.84
CA LYS A 301 -14.09 -12.04 -17.85
C LYS A 301 -15.49 -11.41 -17.66
N GLY A 302 -15.81 -10.38 -18.42
CA GLY A 302 -17.14 -9.78 -18.46
C GLY A 302 -17.33 -8.52 -17.61
N LEU A 303 -16.26 -7.97 -17.02
CA LEU A 303 -16.37 -6.69 -16.31
C LEU A 303 -16.59 -5.54 -17.32
N THR A 304 -17.51 -4.67 -16.99
CA THR A 304 -17.76 -3.42 -17.73
C THR A 304 -16.67 -2.38 -17.43
N GLU A 305 -16.50 -1.41 -18.32
CA GLU A 305 -15.54 -0.32 -18.11
C GLU A 305 -15.84 0.46 -16.81
N GLY A 306 -17.11 0.68 -16.47
CA GLY A 306 -17.47 1.32 -15.21
C GLY A 306 -17.10 0.50 -13.96
N GLN A 307 -17.08 -0.83 -14.05
CA GLN A 307 -16.59 -1.73 -12.98
C GLN A 307 -15.06 -1.73 -12.91
N LEU A 308 -14.40 -1.72 -14.05
CA LEU A 308 -12.94 -1.60 -14.12
C LEU A 308 -12.47 -0.25 -13.57
N ASP A 309 -13.14 0.85 -13.88
CA ASP A 309 -12.88 2.16 -13.29
C ASP A 309 -12.96 2.15 -11.76
N LYS A 310 -13.91 1.38 -11.17
CA LYS A 310 -13.99 1.24 -9.72
C LYS A 310 -12.70 0.64 -9.15
N ILE A 311 -12.23 -0.45 -9.74
CA ILE A 311 -11.01 -1.16 -9.32
C ILE A 311 -9.78 -0.29 -9.53
N TRP A 312 -9.71 0.40 -10.69
CA TRP A 312 -8.53 1.13 -11.09
C TRP A 312 -8.28 2.41 -10.30
N TYR A 313 -9.35 3.13 -9.92
CA TYR A 313 -9.16 4.41 -9.22
C TYR A 313 -10.32 4.84 -8.30
N LYS A 314 -11.59 4.53 -8.64
CA LYS A 314 -12.72 5.10 -7.89
C LYS A 314 -12.80 4.58 -6.45
N ASN A 315 -12.46 3.30 -6.22
CA ASN A 315 -12.48 2.72 -4.88
C ASN A 315 -11.38 3.35 -4.00
N ALA A 316 -10.19 3.58 -4.56
CA ALA A 316 -9.09 4.27 -3.87
C ALA A 316 -9.45 5.73 -3.54
N LEU A 317 -10.03 6.48 -4.49
CA LEU A 317 -10.50 7.85 -4.25
C LEU A 317 -11.61 7.91 -3.20
N ARG A 318 -12.56 6.99 -3.25
CA ARG A 318 -13.65 6.89 -2.26
C ARG A 318 -13.09 6.64 -0.86
N LEU A 319 -12.16 5.69 -0.72
CA LEU A 319 -11.48 5.41 0.54
C LEU A 319 -10.88 6.68 1.13
N TRP A 320 -10.07 7.38 0.35
CA TRP A 320 -9.38 8.57 0.84
C TRP A 320 -10.32 9.74 1.10
N SER A 321 -11.40 9.87 0.34
CA SER A 321 -12.41 10.93 0.54
C SER A 321 -13.31 10.72 1.75
N ALA A 322 -13.40 9.51 2.28
CA ALA A 322 -14.24 9.16 3.44
C ALA A 322 -13.56 9.39 4.81
N ARG A 323 -12.38 9.97 4.85
CA ARG A 323 -11.56 10.23 6.05
C ARG A 323 -12.02 11.42 6.91
#